data_324cc3161c01ab93992f4d1fc0d77f12
#
_entry.id   324cc3161c01ab93992f4d1fc0d77f12
#
_cell.length_a   1.000
_cell.length_b   1.000
_cell.length_c   1.000
_cell.angle_alpha   90.00
_cell.angle_beta   90.00
_cell.angle_gamma   90.00
#
_symmetry.space_group_name_H-M   'P 1'
#
loop_
_entity.id
_entity.type
_entity.pdbx_description
1 polymer ?
#
loop_
_entity_poly.entity_id
_entity_poly.type
_entity_poly.pdbx_seq_one_letter_code
_entity_poly.pdbx_strand_id
1 'polypeptide(L)'
;MSIELIVHLFQMDGKVSGTICDMSKPYFIPLTEIRREHVVMNSRFIATLVPVFNVDEARVFIARIKKEFADASHNVPAYIIGGGNTVTEFCSDDGEPAGTSGKPALAVLRGSGLGDVAVVVTRYFGGTLLGTGGLVKAYTESTQLVVNAVERGRRVEVYVSMLAIPYNLLERVRLMVTRNGGEVVGEDFAGDITMTMQFPVESFDGFQNELQELSAGKLRAEVIESKETIVKI
;
A
#
# COMPACT_ATOMS: atom_id res chain seq x y z
N MET A 1 -7.95 29.99 -25.39
CA MET A 1 -6.49 30.13 -25.17
C MET A 1 -5.92 28.80 -25.61
N SER A 2 -5.15 28.78 -26.70
CA SER A 2 -4.72 27.54 -27.39
C SER A 2 -3.78 26.75 -26.52
N ILE A 3 -3.90 25.41 -26.58
CA ILE A 3 -3.09 24.40 -25.88
C ILE A 3 -1.56 24.61 -26.10
N GLU A 4 -1.16 25.21 -27.20
CA GLU A 4 0.26 25.53 -27.51
C GLU A 4 0.90 26.51 -26.50
N LEU A 5 0.14 27.30 -25.76
CA LEU A 5 0.71 28.27 -24.83
C LEU A 5 1.05 27.66 -23.44
N ILE A 6 0.48 26.50 -23.13
CA ILE A 6 0.75 25.80 -21.84
C ILE A 6 2.00 24.91 -21.95
N VAL A 7 2.28 24.36 -23.13
CA VAL A 7 3.44 23.49 -23.37
C VAL A 7 4.77 24.26 -23.35
N HIS A 8 4.77 25.56 -23.67
CA HIS A 8 6.00 26.37 -23.76
C HIS A 8 6.54 26.88 -22.41
N LEU A 9 5.81 26.71 -21.32
CA LEU A 9 6.22 27.14 -19.97
C LEU A 9 6.98 26.07 -19.17
N PHE A 10 7.10 24.83 -19.69
CA PHE A 10 7.77 23.71 -19.00
C PHE A 10 9.00 23.16 -19.71
N GLN A 11 9.52 23.87 -20.74
CA GLN A 11 10.80 23.52 -21.39
C GLN A 11 11.94 24.39 -20.88
N MET A 12 12.29 24.25 -19.60
CA MET A 12 13.60 24.70 -19.11
C MET A 12 14.17 23.66 -18.13
N ASP A 13 15.28 23.06 -18.56
CA ASP A 13 16.29 22.39 -17.77
C ASP A 13 15.84 21.30 -16.77
N GLY A 14 15.96 20.07 -17.20
CA GLY A 14 15.93 18.99 -16.24
C GLY A 14 16.36 17.68 -16.87
N LYS A 15 17.62 17.34 -16.75
CA LYS A 15 18.03 15.95 -16.73
C LYS A 15 17.14 15.25 -15.70
N VAL A 16 16.18 14.49 -16.17
CA VAL A 16 15.50 13.49 -15.35
C VAL A 16 16.60 12.48 -15.00
N SER A 17 17.21 12.70 -13.84
CA SER A 17 18.00 11.68 -13.17
C SER A 17 17.01 10.57 -12.84
N GLY A 18 16.89 9.62 -13.74
CA GLY A 18 16.21 8.37 -13.46
C GLY A 18 16.89 7.74 -12.26
N THR A 19 16.28 7.88 -11.10
CA THR A 19 16.59 7.03 -9.96
C THR A 19 16.32 5.63 -10.46
N ILE A 20 17.39 4.86 -10.73
CA ILE A 20 17.30 3.42 -11.01
C ILE A 20 16.51 2.86 -9.84
N CYS A 21 15.27 2.47 -10.11
CA CYS A 21 14.43 1.74 -9.16
C CYS A 21 15.25 0.50 -8.78
N ASP A 22 15.78 0.50 -7.57
CA ASP A 22 16.52 -0.64 -7.03
C ASP A 22 15.55 -1.83 -7.11
N MET A 23 15.88 -2.84 -7.91
CA MET A 23 15.10 -4.07 -8.05
C MET A 23 15.23 -4.92 -6.76
N SER A 24 14.88 -4.31 -5.64
CA SER A 24 14.67 -5.00 -4.38
C SER A 24 13.54 -6.00 -4.58
N LYS A 25 13.65 -7.16 -3.93
CA LYS A 25 12.59 -8.19 -4.00
C LYS A 25 11.23 -7.53 -3.75
N PRO A 26 10.26 -7.70 -4.66
CA PRO A 26 8.95 -7.09 -4.50
C PRO A 26 8.32 -7.55 -3.18
N TYR A 27 7.81 -6.61 -2.40
CA TYR A 27 7.10 -6.88 -1.17
C TYR A 27 5.67 -6.39 -1.26
N PHE A 28 4.80 -6.94 -0.42
CA PHE A 28 3.41 -6.55 -0.36
C PHE A 28 3.20 -5.51 0.75
N ILE A 29 2.18 -4.69 0.58
CA ILE A 29 1.80 -3.63 1.51
C ILE A 29 0.36 -3.89 1.96
N PRO A 30 0.05 -3.81 3.27
CA PRO A 30 -1.33 -3.83 3.72
C PRO A 30 -2.12 -2.69 3.09
N LEU A 31 -3.37 -2.93 2.63
CA LEU A 31 -4.18 -1.86 2.05
C LEU A 31 -4.97 -1.08 3.10
N THR A 32 -5.37 -1.74 4.19
CA THR A 32 -6.24 -1.15 5.22
C THR A 32 -5.86 -1.64 6.61
N GLU A 33 -6.35 -0.92 7.62
CA GLU A 33 -6.30 -1.40 9.00
C GLU A 33 -7.18 -2.64 9.16
N ILE A 34 -6.65 -3.64 9.86
CA ILE A 34 -7.40 -4.86 10.22
C ILE A 34 -7.17 -5.22 11.68
N ARG A 35 -8.20 -5.78 12.31
CA ARG A 35 -8.15 -6.24 13.69
C ARG A 35 -8.74 -7.64 13.81
N ARG A 36 -8.10 -8.49 14.60
CA ARG A 36 -8.58 -9.83 14.93
C ARG A 36 -8.31 -10.12 16.41
N GLU A 37 -9.16 -10.94 16.98
CA GLU A 37 -9.05 -11.39 18.36
C GLU A 37 -8.75 -12.87 18.41
N HIS A 38 -7.92 -13.27 19.38
CA HIS A 38 -7.54 -14.64 19.70
C HIS A 38 -7.57 -14.86 21.20
N VAL A 39 -8.20 -15.93 21.65
CA VAL A 39 -8.34 -16.24 23.08
C VAL A 39 -7.56 -17.52 23.39
N VAL A 40 -6.66 -17.45 24.39
CA VAL A 40 -5.84 -18.57 24.82
C VAL A 40 -5.90 -18.63 26.35
N MET A 41 -6.37 -19.75 26.92
CA MET A 41 -6.46 -19.98 28.37
C MET A 41 -7.03 -18.75 29.13
N ASN A 42 -8.15 -18.22 28.67
CA ASN A 42 -8.83 -17.02 29.16
C ASN A 42 -8.08 -15.68 28.95
N SER A 43 -6.82 -15.68 28.53
CA SER A 43 -6.15 -14.46 28.08
C SER A 43 -6.68 -14.08 26.70
N ARG A 44 -6.92 -12.79 26.50
CA ARG A 44 -7.46 -12.23 25.28
C ARG A 44 -6.39 -11.43 24.56
N PHE A 45 -6.12 -11.79 23.31
CA PHE A 45 -5.13 -11.15 22.45
C PHE A 45 -5.85 -10.46 21.29
N ILE A 46 -5.66 -9.15 21.14
CA ILE A 46 -6.25 -8.35 20.06
C ILE A 46 -5.10 -7.84 19.19
N ALA A 47 -4.94 -8.42 18.01
CA ALA A 47 -3.97 -7.95 17.05
C ALA A 47 -4.60 -6.88 16.14
N THR A 48 -3.96 -5.70 16.03
CA THR A 48 -4.33 -4.64 15.09
C THR A 48 -3.14 -4.39 14.18
N LEU A 49 -3.36 -4.46 12.85
CA LEU A 49 -2.35 -4.27 11.83
C LEU A 49 -2.74 -3.15 10.87
N VAL A 50 -1.77 -2.31 10.48
CA VAL A 50 -1.98 -1.16 9.57
C VAL A 50 -0.81 -1.03 8.59
N PRO A 51 -1.02 -0.40 7.41
CA PRO A 51 0.08 0.14 6.61
C PRO A 51 0.71 1.33 7.32
N VAL A 52 2.05 1.43 7.25
CA VAL A 52 2.84 2.58 7.74
C VAL A 52 4.07 2.76 6.85
N PHE A 53 4.32 3.98 6.39
CA PHE A 53 5.36 4.25 5.40
C PHE A 53 6.63 4.88 5.99
N ASN A 54 6.61 5.23 7.26
CA ASN A 54 7.75 5.77 8.00
C ASN A 54 7.64 5.46 9.49
N VAL A 55 8.75 5.70 10.21
CA VAL A 55 8.85 5.42 11.64
C VAL A 55 7.89 6.29 12.47
N ASP A 56 7.62 7.51 12.04
CA ASP A 56 6.74 8.41 12.79
C ASP A 56 5.28 7.98 12.68
N GLU A 57 4.82 7.52 11.53
CA GLU A 57 3.49 6.90 11.37
C GLU A 57 3.35 5.66 12.26
N ALA A 58 4.38 4.79 12.29
CA ALA A 58 4.39 3.63 13.16
C ALA A 58 4.28 4.02 14.65
N ARG A 59 5.00 5.06 15.09
CA ARG A 59 4.92 5.58 16.46
C ARG A 59 3.54 6.15 16.79
N VAL A 60 2.96 6.91 15.88
CA VAL A 60 1.60 7.46 16.03
C VAL A 60 0.58 6.33 16.17
N PHE A 61 0.66 5.31 15.33
CA PHE A 61 -0.19 4.13 15.40
C PHE A 61 -0.04 3.41 16.76
N ILE A 62 1.20 3.12 17.20
CA ILE A 62 1.47 2.46 18.47
C ILE A 62 0.89 3.27 19.64
N ALA A 63 1.10 4.59 19.65
CA ALA A 63 0.56 5.47 20.69
C ALA A 63 -0.98 5.48 20.69
N ARG A 64 -1.61 5.46 19.52
CA ARG A 64 -3.07 5.36 19.39
C ARG A 64 -3.62 4.08 20.00
N ILE A 65 -3.02 2.92 19.69
CA ILE A 65 -3.46 1.63 20.25
C ILE A 65 -3.23 1.55 21.75
N LYS A 66 -2.07 2.04 22.24
CA LYS A 66 -1.80 2.11 23.69
C LYS A 66 -2.80 2.99 24.45
N LYS A 67 -3.29 4.06 23.83
CA LYS A 67 -4.33 4.92 24.39
C LYS A 67 -5.70 4.26 24.35
N GLU A 68 -6.04 3.59 23.24
CA GLU A 68 -7.30 2.88 23.05
C GLU A 68 -7.46 1.74 24.07
N PHE A 69 -6.37 1.01 24.33
CA PHE A 69 -6.32 -0.14 25.24
C PHE A 69 -5.44 0.13 26.46
N ALA A 70 -5.63 1.30 27.10
CA ALA A 70 -4.83 1.72 28.24
C ALA A 70 -5.03 0.84 29.49
N ASP A 71 -6.13 0.10 29.54
CA ASP A 71 -6.50 -0.88 30.59
C ASP A 71 -5.95 -2.28 30.34
N ALA A 72 -5.34 -2.52 29.20
CA ALA A 72 -4.73 -3.81 28.86
C ALA A 72 -3.46 -4.07 29.66
N SER A 73 -3.13 -5.35 29.87
CA SER A 73 -1.89 -5.75 30.54
C SER A 73 -0.64 -5.37 29.75
N HIS A 74 -0.69 -5.57 28.43
CA HIS A 74 0.42 -5.29 27.50
C HIS A 74 -0.10 -4.87 26.14
N ASN A 75 0.66 -3.97 25.45
CA ASN A 75 0.40 -3.55 24.08
C ASN A 75 1.70 -3.71 23.29
N VAL A 76 1.93 -4.88 22.76
CA VAL A 76 3.20 -5.33 22.15
C VAL A 76 3.29 -4.89 20.69
N PRO A 77 4.19 -3.93 20.34
CA PRO A 77 4.35 -3.46 18.98
C PRO A 77 5.42 -4.23 18.20
N ALA A 78 5.23 -4.36 16.89
CA ALA A 78 6.27 -4.67 15.94
C ALA A 78 5.99 -3.95 14.60
N TYR A 79 7.03 -3.53 13.87
CA TYR A 79 6.88 -2.97 12.54
C TYR A 79 8.06 -3.27 11.63
N ILE A 80 7.81 -3.21 10.33
CA ILE A 80 8.78 -3.23 9.23
C ILE A 80 8.44 -2.06 8.31
N ILE A 81 9.38 -1.11 8.15
CA ILE A 81 9.28 0.00 7.21
C ILE A 81 10.19 -0.28 6.03
N GLY A 82 9.66 -0.13 4.81
CA GLY A 82 10.33 -0.53 3.59
C GLY A 82 10.19 -2.02 3.31
N GLY A 83 10.98 -2.51 2.36
CA GLY A 83 10.99 -3.91 1.94
C GLY A 83 12.20 -4.21 1.05
N GLY A 84 12.38 -5.46 0.70
CA GLY A 84 13.53 -5.89 -0.09
C GLY A 84 14.86 -5.77 0.66
N ASN A 85 15.79 -4.98 0.13
CA ASN A 85 17.15 -4.85 0.67
C ASN A 85 17.31 -3.79 1.76
N THR A 86 16.37 -2.85 1.86
CA THR A 86 16.45 -1.76 2.84
C THR A 86 15.20 -1.75 3.72
N VAL A 87 15.37 -2.22 4.95
CA VAL A 87 14.27 -2.31 5.91
C VAL A 87 14.69 -1.69 7.24
N THR A 88 13.75 -0.98 7.88
CA THR A 88 13.85 -0.56 9.28
C THR A 88 12.85 -1.36 10.09
N GLU A 89 13.34 -2.09 11.08
CA GLU A 89 12.54 -2.97 11.91
C GLU A 89 12.58 -2.58 13.37
N PHE A 90 11.49 -2.84 14.05
CA PHE A 90 11.37 -2.61 15.50
C PHE A 90 10.43 -3.61 16.13
N CYS A 91 10.69 -3.97 17.37
CA CYS A 91 9.73 -4.64 18.26
C CYS A 91 10.03 -4.34 19.72
N SER A 92 9.02 -4.49 20.57
CA SER A 92 9.15 -4.39 22.03
C SER A 92 8.27 -5.45 22.68
N ASP A 93 8.72 -5.98 23.80
CA ASP A 93 7.92 -6.91 24.58
C ASP A 93 6.90 -6.21 25.51
N ASP A 94 6.96 -4.90 25.66
CA ASP A 94 6.03 -4.08 26.44
C ASP A 94 5.76 -4.64 27.85
N GLY A 95 6.79 -5.13 28.55
CA GLY A 95 6.72 -5.70 29.90
C GLY A 95 6.40 -7.19 29.97
N GLU A 96 6.15 -7.88 28.87
CA GLU A 96 6.14 -9.34 28.83
C GLU A 96 7.57 -9.89 29.07
N PRO A 97 7.73 -11.17 29.44
CA PRO A 97 9.06 -11.78 29.55
C PRO A 97 9.89 -11.63 28.27
N ALA A 98 11.16 -11.30 28.41
CA ALA A 98 12.05 -10.96 27.31
C ALA A 98 12.02 -11.96 26.15
N GLY A 99 11.72 -11.49 24.93
CA GLY A 99 11.70 -12.28 23.70
C GLY A 99 10.49 -13.18 23.50
N THR A 100 9.47 -13.09 24.37
CA THR A 100 8.28 -13.98 24.26
C THR A 100 7.14 -13.38 23.46
N SER A 101 7.20 -12.10 23.07
CA SER A 101 6.09 -11.38 22.44
C SER A 101 6.50 -10.57 21.22
N GLY A 102 7.31 -9.52 21.37
CA GLY A 102 7.71 -8.65 20.28
C GLY A 102 8.50 -9.36 19.19
N LYS A 103 9.50 -10.19 19.56
CA LYS A 103 10.28 -10.97 18.59
C LYS A 103 9.43 -11.99 17.81
N PRO A 104 8.52 -12.76 18.44
CA PRO A 104 7.57 -13.62 17.73
C PRO A 104 6.70 -12.85 16.73
N ALA A 105 6.14 -11.72 17.14
CA ALA A 105 5.32 -10.86 16.25
C ALA A 105 6.15 -10.37 15.04
N LEU A 106 7.35 -9.85 15.27
CA LEU A 106 8.25 -9.42 14.21
C LEU A 106 8.66 -10.57 13.27
N ALA A 107 8.90 -11.77 13.81
CA ALA A 107 9.22 -12.94 13.00
C ALA A 107 8.09 -13.32 12.04
N VAL A 108 6.82 -13.19 12.47
CA VAL A 108 5.66 -13.40 11.59
C VAL A 108 5.62 -12.35 10.48
N LEU A 109 5.84 -11.06 10.79
CA LEU A 109 5.89 -10.00 9.77
C LEU A 109 6.98 -10.28 8.74
N ARG A 110 8.21 -10.65 9.17
CA ARG A 110 9.31 -11.03 8.26
C ARG A 110 8.95 -12.18 7.33
N GLY A 111 8.28 -13.20 7.86
CA GLY A 111 7.88 -14.38 7.07
C GLY A 111 6.68 -14.14 6.16
N SER A 112 5.97 -13.03 6.32
CA SER A 112 4.73 -12.75 5.58
C SER A 112 4.94 -12.22 4.18
N GLY A 113 6.13 -11.68 3.88
CA GLY A 113 6.41 -10.90 2.67
C GLY A 113 5.81 -9.49 2.68
N LEU A 114 5.25 -9.04 3.82
CA LEU A 114 4.78 -7.67 3.99
C LEU A 114 5.95 -6.74 4.35
N GLY A 115 5.93 -5.55 3.79
CA GLY A 115 6.68 -4.39 4.21
C GLY A 115 5.74 -3.20 4.44
N ASP A 116 6.27 -2.07 4.88
CA ASP A 116 5.48 -0.88 5.22
C ASP A 116 4.28 -1.24 6.13
N VAL A 117 4.54 -2.00 7.19
CA VAL A 117 3.54 -2.61 8.06
C VAL A 117 3.88 -2.42 9.53
N ALA A 118 2.86 -2.11 10.34
CA ALA A 118 2.95 -2.16 11.79
C ALA A 118 1.82 -3.02 12.37
N VAL A 119 2.14 -3.72 13.47
CA VAL A 119 1.17 -4.49 14.26
C VAL A 119 1.33 -4.14 15.73
N VAL A 120 0.23 -4.06 16.46
CA VAL A 120 0.22 -4.08 17.92
C VAL A 120 -0.66 -5.25 18.37
N VAL A 121 -0.10 -6.12 19.20
CA VAL A 121 -0.86 -7.19 19.86
C VAL A 121 -1.13 -6.77 21.30
N THR A 122 -2.36 -6.41 21.57
CA THR A 122 -2.87 -6.04 22.89
C THR A 122 -3.28 -7.29 23.65
N ARG A 123 -2.83 -7.44 24.90
CA ARG A 123 -3.18 -8.57 25.76
C ARG A 123 -3.88 -8.15 27.01
N TYR A 124 -4.99 -8.83 27.31
CA TYR A 124 -5.63 -8.87 28.61
C TYR A 124 -5.35 -10.21 29.29
N PHE A 125 -4.74 -10.18 30.47
CA PHE A 125 -4.42 -11.38 31.24
C PHE A 125 -5.69 -12.07 31.76
N GLY A 126 -5.82 -13.35 31.50
CA GLY A 126 -6.99 -14.16 31.87
C GLY A 126 -6.88 -14.91 33.18
N GLY A 127 -5.94 -14.53 34.06
CA GLY A 127 -5.76 -15.19 35.38
C GLY A 127 -4.94 -16.49 35.34
N THR A 128 -4.62 -17.03 34.16
CA THR A 128 -3.82 -18.27 34.01
C THR A 128 -2.50 -17.95 33.29
N LEU A 129 -1.38 -18.34 33.88
CA LEU A 129 -0.07 -18.18 33.28
C LEU A 129 0.11 -19.12 32.08
N LEU A 130 0.48 -18.55 30.94
CA LEU A 130 0.74 -19.31 29.71
C LEU A 130 2.14 -19.96 29.68
N GLY A 131 3.07 -19.46 30.48
CA GLY A 131 4.50 -19.77 30.39
C GLY A 131 5.14 -19.15 29.15
N THR A 132 6.47 -19.20 29.05
CA THR A 132 7.22 -18.57 27.95
C THR A 132 6.86 -19.16 26.59
N GLY A 133 6.77 -20.49 26.48
CA GLY A 133 6.38 -21.17 25.24
C GLY A 133 4.93 -20.85 24.81
N GLY A 134 4.01 -20.80 25.77
CA GLY A 134 2.62 -20.43 25.51
C GLY A 134 2.47 -18.98 25.03
N LEU A 135 3.26 -18.04 25.61
CA LEU A 135 3.28 -16.64 25.17
C LEU A 135 3.80 -16.54 23.73
N VAL A 136 4.94 -17.14 23.41
CA VAL A 136 5.50 -17.16 22.05
C VAL A 136 4.46 -17.65 21.05
N LYS A 137 3.79 -18.76 21.36
CA LYS A 137 2.74 -19.31 20.49
C LYS A 137 1.57 -18.35 20.33
N ALA A 138 1.04 -17.80 21.44
CA ALA A 138 -0.12 -16.90 21.40
C ALA A 138 0.15 -15.60 20.59
N TYR A 139 1.31 -14.96 20.79
CA TYR A 139 1.69 -13.77 20.02
C TYR A 139 1.93 -14.08 18.54
N THR A 140 2.53 -15.23 18.24
CA THR A 140 2.71 -15.71 16.86
C THR A 140 1.36 -15.91 16.17
N GLU A 141 0.45 -16.69 16.78
CA GLU A 141 -0.87 -17.01 16.23
C GLU A 141 -1.73 -15.75 16.07
N SER A 142 -1.73 -14.85 17.06
CA SER A 142 -2.46 -13.59 16.99
C SER A 142 -1.99 -12.70 15.84
N THR A 143 -0.66 -12.62 15.62
CA THR A 143 -0.10 -11.85 14.50
C THR A 143 -0.43 -12.52 13.17
N GLN A 144 -0.36 -13.84 13.07
CA GLN A 144 -0.72 -14.59 11.86
C GLN A 144 -2.18 -14.36 11.44
N LEU A 145 -3.11 -14.26 12.40
CA LEU A 145 -4.52 -14.01 12.10
C LEU A 145 -4.75 -12.71 11.31
N VAL A 146 -4.07 -11.62 11.67
CA VAL A 146 -4.21 -10.35 10.94
C VAL A 146 -3.40 -10.35 9.64
N VAL A 147 -2.22 -10.95 9.62
CA VAL A 147 -1.38 -11.07 8.42
C VAL A 147 -2.05 -11.90 7.33
N ASN A 148 -2.77 -12.97 7.71
CA ASN A 148 -3.47 -13.83 6.76
C ASN A 148 -4.79 -13.23 6.26
N ALA A 149 -5.38 -12.30 7.01
CA ALA A 149 -6.68 -11.71 6.70
C ALA A 149 -6.57 -10.33 6.03
N VAL A 150 -5.40 -9.70 6.03
CA VAL A 150 -5.22 -8.35 5.45
C VAL A 150 -5.20 -8.42 3.93
N GLU A 151 -5.93 -7.50 3.30
CA GLU A 151 -5.81 -7.27 1.86
C GLU A 151 -4.45 -6.69 1.53
N ARG A 152 -3.87 -7.17 0.43
CA ARG A 152 -2.51 -6.84 0.02
C ARG A 152 -2.50 -6.05 -1.27
N GLY A 153 -1.59 -5.10 -1.36
CA GLY A 153 -1.26 -4.40 -2.59
C GLY A 153 0.24 -4.45 -2.86
N ARG A 154 0.62 -3.95 -4.00
CA ARG A 154 2.03 -3.73 -4.37
C ARG A 154 2.22 -2.32 -4.91
N ARG A 155 3.40 -1.74 -4.74
CA ARG A 155 3.79 -0.52 -5.43
C ARG A 155 3.97 -0.82 -6.91
N VAL A 156 3.38 0.02 -7.74
CA VAL A 156 3.57 0.01 -9.19
C VAL A 156 3.82 1.42 -9.67
N GLU A 157 4.70 1.56 -10.64
CA GLU A 157 4.87 2.81 -11.35
C GLU A 157 3.71 2.96 -12.35
N VAL A 158 3.10 4.13 -12.36
CA VAL A 158 1.99 4.44 -13.24
C VAL A 158 2.25 5.72 -14.01
N TYR A 159 1.80 5.75 -15.27
CA TYR A 159 1.66 6.98 -16.04
C TYR A 159 0.29 7.60 -15.76
N VAL A 160 0.27 8.88 -15.43
CA VAL A 160 -0.91 9.73 -15.53
C VAL A 160 -0.89 10.35 -16.91
N SER A 161 -1.94 10.14 -17.69
CA SER A 161 -2.02 10.62 -19.06
C SER A 161 -3.32 11.38 -19.31
N MET A 162 -3.28 12.33 -20.25
CA MET A 162 -4.44 13.09 -20.70
C MET A 162 -4.73 12.81 -22.16
N LEU A 163 -6.02 12.84 -22.50
CA LEU A 163 -6.51 12.59 -23.85
C LEU A 163 -7.75 13.46 -24.12
N ALA A 164 -7.70 14.25 -25.18
CA ALA A 164 -8.90 14.94 -25.69
C ALA A 164 -9.61 14.02 -26.69
N ILE A 165 -10.91 13.76 -26.46
CA ILE A 165 -11.74 12.90 -27.29
C ILE A 165 -13.08 13.55 -27.64
N PRO A 166 -13.62 13.28 -28.85
CA PRO A 166 -14.97 13.69 -29.17
C PRO A 166 -16.00 12.82 -28.42
N TYR A 167 -17.16 13.39 -28.14
CA TYR A 167 -18.25 12.74 -27.36
C TYR A 167 -18.66 11.34 -27.84
N ASN A 168 -18.63 11.12 -29.15
CA ASN A 168 -19.03 9.83 -29.75
C ASN A 168 -18.04 8.67 -29.46
N LEU A 169 -16.84 8.95 -28.93
CA LEU A 169 -15.84 7.95 -28.58
C LEU A 169 -15.74 7.68 -27.08
N LEU A 170 -16.41 8.49 -26.23
CA LEU A 170 -16.27 8.44 -24.78
C LEU A 170 -16.41 7.02 -24.20
N GLU A 171 -17.53 6.36 -24.46
CA GLU A 171 -17.81 5.03 -23.89
C GLU A 171 -16.82 3.96 -24.40
N ARG A 172 -16.43 4.07 -25.66
CA ARG A 172 -15.45 3.12 -26.24
C ARG A 172 -14.08 3.29 -25.60
N VAL A 173 -13.64 4.55 -25.38
CA VAL A 173 -12.35 4.84 -24.74
C VAL A 173 -12.38 4.43 -23.27
N ARG A 174 -13.47 4.67 -22.53
CA ARG A 174 -13.63 4.18 -21.13
C ARG A 174 -13.45 2.67 -21.03
N LEU A 175 -14.12 1.92 -21.90
CA LEU A 175 -14.00 0.46 -21.95
C LEU A 175 -12.58 0.02 -22.30
N MET A 176 -11.93 0.73 -23.23
CA MET A 176 -10.55 0.46 -23.64
C MET A 176 -9.57 0.72 -22.50
N VAL A 177 -9.73 1.82 -21.73
CA VAL A 177 -8.94 2.12 -20.53
C VAL A 177 -9.02 0.96 -19.54
N THR A 178 -10.24 0.54 -19.18
CA THR A 178 -10.45 -0.55 -18.21
C THR A 178 -9.88 -1.88 -18.72
N ARG A 179 -10.07 -2.22 -20.01
CA ARG A 179 -9.57 -3.46 -20.60
C ARG A 179 -8.03 -3.54 -20.59
N ASN A 180 -7.35 -2.41 -20.74
CA ASN A 180 -5.90 -2.31 -20.69
C ASN A 180 -5.38 -2.10 -19.25
N GLY A 181 -6.19 -2.33 -18.22
CA GLY A 181 -5.77 -2.23 -16.81
C GLY A 181 -5.57 -0.80 -16.33
N GLY A 182 -6.09 0.20 -17.06
CA GLY A 182 -6.08 1.59 -16.66
C GLY A 182 -7.33 1.99 -15.87
N GLU A 183 -7.28 3.17 -15.27
CA GLU A 183 -8.36 3.79 -14.53
C GLU A 183 -8.57 5.23 -15.01
N VAL A 184 -9.84 5.65 -15.19
CA VAL A 184 -10.20 7.05 -15.44
C VAL A 184 -10.25 7.78 -14.11
N VAL A 185 -9.37 8.76 -13.93
CA VAL A 185 -9.25 9.53 -12.68
C VAL A 185 -9.88 10.91 -12.75
N GLY A 186 -10.22 11.38 -13.95
CA GLY A 186 -10.90 12.66 -14.16
C GLY A 186 -11.45 12.82 -15.57
N GLU A 187 -12.53 13.58 -15.70
CA GLU A 187 -13.13 13.94 -16.98
C GLU A 187 -13.60 15.40 -16.92
N ASP A 188 -13.24 16.17 -17.92
CA ASP A 188 -13.70 17.56 -18.11
C ASP A 188 -14.47 17.69 -19.43
N PHE A 189 -15.70 18.20 -19.35
CA PHE A 189 -16.65 18.28 -20.46
C PHE A 189 -16.70 19.70 -20.99
N ALA A 190 -16.14 19.91 -22.17
CA ALA A 190 -16.13 21.20 -22.88
C ALA A 190 -16.57 21.01 -24.35
N GLY A 191 -15.89 21.63 -25.31
CA GLY A 191 -16.11 21.38 -26.76
C GLY A 191 -15.77 19.95 -27.15
N ASP A 192 -14.67 19.42 -26.60
CA ASP A 192 -14.29 18.03 -26.55
C ASP A 192 -14.21 17.58 -25.08
N ILE A 193 -14.11 16.28 -24.83
CA ILE A 193 -13.94 15.71 -23.50
C ILE A 193 -12.44 15.53 -23.24
N THR A 194 -11.92 16.15 -22.18
CA THR A 194 -10.56 15.88 -21.71
C THR A 194 -10.63 14.82 -20.62
N MET A 195 -10.10 13.65 -20.92
CA MET A 195 -10.03 12.51 -19.99
C MET A 195 -8.64 12.42 -19.38
N THR A 196 -8.56 12.35 -18.07
CA THR A 196 -7.34 12.03 -17.31
C THR A 196 -7.39 10.58 -16.87
N MET A 197 -6.35 9.83 -17.20
CA MET A 197 -6.29 8.39 -16.99
C MET A 197 -4.99 8.01 -16.31
N GLN A 198 -5.00 6.90 -15.57
CA GLN A 198 -3.85 6.32 -14.93
C GLN A 198 -3.66 4.87 -15.41
N PHE A 199 -2.42 4.52 -15.80
CA PHE A 199 -2.07 3.17 -16.27
C PHE A 199 -0.79 2.69 -15.60
N PRO A 200 -0.68 1.38 -15.25
CA PRO A 200 0.62 0.77 -15.05
C PRO A 200 1.49 1.00 -16.28
N VAL A 201 2.77 1.36 -16.07
CA VAL A 201 3.71 1.68 -17.18
C VAL A 201 3.71 0.59 -18.24
N GLU A 202 3.72 -0.67 -17.81
CA GLU A 202 3.73 -1.85 -18.68
C GLU A 202 2.48 -2.02 -19.58
N SER A 203 1.35 -1.39 -19.19
CA SER A 203 0.06 -1.51 -19.90
C SER A 203 -0.22 -0.36 -20.85
N PHE A 204 0.49 0.76 -20.72
CA PHE A 204 0.19 1.99 -21.44
C PHE A 204 0.35 1.87 -22.93
N ASP A 205 1.40 1.18 -23.40
CA ASP A 205 1.66 1.00 -24.83
C ASP A 205 0.54 0.20 -25.51
N GLY A 206 -0.02 -0.79 -24.84
CA GLY A 206 -1.18 -1.54 -25.34
C GLY A 206 -2.40 -0.65 -25.58
N PHE A 207 -2.73 0.18 -24.61
CA PHE A 207 -3.80 1.18 -24.73
C PHE A 207 -3.53 2.16 -25.88
N GLN A 208 -2.30 2.69 -25.97
CA GLN A 208 -1.91 3.67 -26.99
C GLN A 208 -2.06 3.11 -28.42
N ASN A 209 -1.68 1.85 -28.63
CA ASN A 209 -1.83 1.18 -29.94
C ASN A 209 -3.30 1.01 -30.33
N GLU A 210 -4.17 0.52 -29.39
CA GLU A 210 -5.59 0.40 -29.63
C GLU A 210 -6.27 1.75 -29.91
N LEU A 211 -5.84 2.81 -29.22
CA LEU A 211 -6.35 4.17 -29.42
C LEU A 211 -6.00 4.69 -30.82
N GLN A 212 -4.77 4.42 -31.28
CA GLN A 212 -4.35 4.77 -32.64
C GLN A 212 -5.16 4.03 -33.70
N GLU A 213 -5.42 2.73 -33.53
CA GLU A 213 -6.26 1.95 -34.42
C GLU A 213 -7.70 2.49 -34.43
N LEU A 214 -8.30 2.75 -33.28
CA LEU A 214 -9.66 3.29 -33.13
C LEU A 214 -9.83 4.62 -33.87
N SER A 215 -8.84 5.48 -33.81
CA SER A 215 -8.87 6.86 -34.32
C SER A 215 -8.23 7.03 -35.70
N ALA A 216 -7.78 5.96 -36.32
CA ALA A 216 -6.97 6.00 -37.55
C ALA A 216 -5.75 6.95 -37.39
N GLY A 217 -5.07 6.88 -36.23
CA GLY A 217 -3.87 7.64 -35.89
C GLY A 217 -4.12 9.10 -35.44
N LYS A 218 -5.38 9.53 -35.29
CA LYS A 218 -5.71 10.92 -34.96
C LYS A 218 -5.62 11.25 -33.47
N LEU A 219 -5.79 10.25 -32.60
CA LEU A 219 -5.77 10.43 -31.15
C LEU A 219 -4.51 9.81 -30.55
N ARG A 220 -3.95 10.51 -29.59
CA ARG A 220 -2.80 10.06 -28.79
C ARG A 220 -2.95 10.57 -27.37
N ALA A 221 -2.81 9.69 -26.38
CA ALA A 221 -2.75 10.10 -25.00
C ALA A 221 -1.35 10.64 -24.68
N GLU A 222 -1.28 11.74 -23.97
CA GLU A 222 -0.05 12.39 -23.54
C GLU A 222 0.24 12.07 -22.09
N VAL A 223 1.41 11.52 -21.78
CA VAL A 223 1.85 11.28 -20.40
C VAL A 223 2.24 12.63 -19.80
N ILE A 224 1.56 13.00 -18.71
CA ILE A 224 1.77 14.26 -17.99
C ILE A 224 2.57 14.06 -16.70
N GLU A 225 2.54 12.84 -16.13
CA GLU A 225 3.22 12.51 -14.88
C GLU A 225 3.56 11.03 -14.84
N SER A 226 4.69 10.68 -14.21
CA SER A 226 4.98 9.32 -13.74
C SER A 226 5.06 9.33 -12.23
N LYS A 227 4.34 8.42 -11.56
CA LYS A 227 4.33 8.31 -10.10
C LYS A 227 4.16 6.87 -9.65
N GLU A 228 4.54 6.60 -8.40
CA GLU A 228 4.24 5.33 -7.75
C GLU A 228 2.85 5.37 -7.10
N THR A 229 2.12 4.28 -7.23
CA THR A 229 0.85 4.05 -6.51
C THR A 229 0.79 2.62 -5.97
N ILE A 230 -0.15 2.37 -5.06
CA ILE A 230 -0.36 1.02 -4.53
C ILE A 230 -1.61 0.45 -5.18
N VAL A 231 -1.47 -0.67 -5.87
CA VAL A 231 -2.60 -1.39 -6.48
C VAL A 231 -2.88 -2.67 -5.71
N LYS A 232 -4.15 -3.00 -5.57
CA LYS A 232 -4.62 -4.27 -4.96
C LYS A 232 -4.24 -5.44 -5.86
N ILE A 233 -3.87 -6.57 -5.25
CA ILE A 233 -3.54 -7.83 -5.95
C ILE A 233 -4.47 -8.95 -5.51
#